data_bc4706441b2faea1bde098e7a0e2df17
#
_entry.id   bc4706441b2faea1bde098e7a0e2df17
#
_cell.length_a   1.000
_cell.length_b   1.000
_cell.length_c   1.000
_cell.angle_alpha   90.00
_cell.angle_beta   90.00
_cell.angle_gamma   90.00
#
_symmetry.space_group_name_H-M   'P 1'
#
loop_
_entity.id
_entity.type
_entity.pdbx_description
1 polymer ?
#
loop_
_entity_poly.entity_id
_entity_poly.type
_entity_poly.pdbx_seq_one_letter_code
_entity_poly.pdbx_strand_id
1 'polypeptide(L)'
;PPLSPPIWRYAIDDAGDGAFCWRDAAGQIIAFNMVHHSGTEGWMGPLCVRPDHQGGGGGKRMVQAAMAWLRQQGVTVIGLETMPRTMENIGFYSSLGFVPGHLTVTLTLDAVPTAAPVVRYSQLSLTDRAATLEACRTLTGQVMPGYDFTREIEITDRLRLGDTIVLGTCTAPRGFALVHSVPLIEGRSREELRVLKLVLGAQDD
;
A
#
# COMPACT_ATOMS: atom_id res chain seq x y z
N PRO A 1 -6.26 7.84 18.28
CA PRO A 1 -4.86 7.47 18.55
C PRO A 1 -4.04 7.51 17.25
N PRO A 2 -2.74 7.84 17.33
CA PRO A 2 -1.89 7.93 16.16
C PRO A 2 -1.61 6.56 15.54
N LEU A 3 -1.27 6.56 14.24
CA LEU A 3 -0.70 5.39 13.59
C LEU A 3 0.65 5.04 14.21
N SER A 4 0.96 3.75 14.28
CA SER A 4 2.23 3.32 14.88
C SER A 4 3.44 3.74 14.03
N PRO A 5 4.60 4.03 14.63
CA PRO A 5 5.80 4.45 13.92
C PRO A 5 6.23 3.48 12.78
N PRO A 6 6.16 2.14 12.94
CA PRO A 6 6.46 1.22 11.85
C PRO A 6 5.59 1.42 10.60
N ILE A 7 4.32 1.76 10.78
CA ILE A 7 3.40 2.01 9.66
C ILE A 7 3.78 3.30 8.92
N TRP A 8 4.14 4.36 9.65
CA TRP A 8 4.67 5.57 9.04
C TRP A 8 5.96 5.31 8.27
N ARG A 9 6.85 4.49 8.85
CA ARG A 9 8.09 4.11 8.15
C ARG A 9 7.81 3.36 6.86
N TYR A 10 6.85 2.42 6.89
CA TYR A 10 6.40 1.72 5.68
C TYR A 10 5.89 2.71 4.63
N ALA A 11 4.97 3.61 5.01
CA ALA A 11 4.39 4.56 4.07
C ALA A 11 5.45 5.49 3.42
N ILE A 12 6.46 5.91 4.19
CA ILE A 12 7.57 6.73 3.69
C ILE A 12 8.46 5.93 2.74
N ASP A 13 8.85 4.72 3.13
CA ASP A 13 9.74 3.86 2.32
C ASP A 13 9.04 3.40 1.04
N ASP A 14 7.73 3.13 1.09
CA ASP A 14 6.92 2.75 -0.07
C ASP A 14 6.71 3.94 -1.02
N ALA A 15 6.48 5.13 -0.49
CA ALA A 15 6.37 6.33 -1.30
C ALA A 15 7.71 6.73 -1.93
N GLY A 16 8.84 6.58 -1.23
CA GLY A 16 10.14 7.02 -1.73
C GLY A 16 10.12 8.48 -2.16
N ASP A 17 10.45 8.76 -3.42
CA ASP A 17 10.41 10.10 -4.02
C ASP A 17 8.98 10.66 -4.19
N GLY A 18 7.96 9.85 -4.00
CA GLY A 18 6.56 10.24 -3.95
C GLY A 18 6.10 10.72 -2.57
N ALA A 19 6.99 10.79 -1.57
CA ALA A 19 6.70 11.36 -0.27
C ALA A 19 6.78 12.90 -0.31
N PHE A 20 5.68 13.56 -0.60
CA PHE A 20 5.61 15.03 -0.69
C PHE A 20 5.35 15.67 0.65
N CYS A 21 6.04 16.76 0.95
CA CYS A 21 5.67 17.67 2.03
C CYS A 21 5.74 19.13 1.60
N TRP A 22 4.89 19.95 2.18
CA TRP A 22 4.92 21.41 2.02
C TRP A 22 5.28 22.04 3.35
N ARG A 23 6.26 22.95 3.31
CA ARG A 23 6.73 23.68 4.48
C ARG A 23 6.38 25.16 4.37
N ASP A 24 6.09 25.79 5.50
CA ASP A 24 5.97 27.24 5.59
C ASP A 24 7.34 27.94 5.61
N ALA A 25 7.34 29.27 5.70
CA ALA A 25 8.57 30.08 5.77
C ALA A 25 9.42 29.79 7.02
N ALA A 26 8.83 29.24 8.08
CA ALA A 26 9.53 28.80 9.30
C ALA A 26 10.06 27.36 9.20
N GLY A 27 9.89 26.68 8.04
CA GLY A 27 10.31 25.30 7.82
C GLY A 27 9.37 24.25 8.40
N GLN A 28 8.22 24.63 8.96
CA GLN A 28 7.25 23.73 9.56
C GLN A 28 6.46 23.01 8.46
N ILE A 29 6.23 21.70 8.61
CA ILE A 29 5.37 20.94 7.69
C ILE A 29 3.92 21.39 7.89
N ILE A 30 3.30 21.89 6.84
CA ILE A 30 1.91 22.32 6.79
C ILE A 30 1.01 21.40 5.97
N ALA A 31 1.59 20.61 5.09
CA ALA A 31 0.88 19.56 4.36
C ALA A 31 1.84 18.42 3.99
N PHE A 32 1.31 17.21 3.83
CA PHE A 32 2.03 16.09 3.24
C PHE A 32 1.08 15.17 2.46
N ASN A 33 1.64 14.42 1.53
CA ASN A 33 0.95 13.36 0.77
C ASN A 33 1.94 12.24 0.50
N MET A 34 1.59 11.01 0.86
CA MET A 34 2.35 9.83 0.51
C MET A 34 1.78 9.27 -0.79
N VAL A 35 2.63 9.16 -1.80
CA VAL A 35 2.25 8.74 -3.15
C VAL A 35 3.14 7.60 -3.56
N HIS A 36 2.54 6.49 -3.95
CA HIS A 36 3.27 5.29 -4.36
C HIS A 36 2.66 4.68 -5.62
N HIS A 37 3.39 3.80 -6.25
CA HIS A 37 2.88 3.03 -7.38
C HIS A 37 3.36 1.58 -7.30
N SER A 38 2.53 0.67 -7.79
CA SER A 38 2.83 -0.76 -7.91
C SER A 38 2.66 -1.12 -9.38
N GLY A 39 3.77 -1.15 -10.11
CA GLY A 39 3.73 -1.25 -11.58
C GLY A 39 3.13 0.01 -12.21
N THR A 40 2.09 -0.13 -13.01
CA THR A 40 1.38 0.97 -13.69
C THR A 40 0.20 1.55 -12.92
N GLU A 41 -0.04 1.05 -11.71
CA GLU A 41 -1.09 1.52 -10.79
C GLU A 41 -0.51 2.44 -9.74
N GLY A 42 -1.02 3.66 -9.63
CA GLY A 42 -0.58 4.66 -8.67
C GLY A 42 -1.66 4.99 -7.64
N TRP A 43 -1.24 5.13 -6.39
CA TRP A 43 -2.12 5.42 -5.27
C TRP A 43 -1.57 6.56 -4.44
N MET A 44 -2.47 7.35 -3.85
CA MET A 44 -2.10 8.44 -2.96
C MET A 44 -2.85 8.36 -1.64
N GLY A 45 -2.13 8.66 -0.58
CA GLY A 45 -2.61 8.70 0.79
C GLY A 45 -1.60 8.07 1.76
N PRO A 46 -1.61 8.55 3.01
CA PRO A 46 -2.45 9.60 3.54
C PRO A 46 -2.09 11.00 3.02
N LEU A 47 -3.12 11.81 2.74
CA LEU A 47 -3.01 13.24 2.48
C LEU A 47 -3.48 14.00 3.72
N CYS A 48 -2.68 14.95 4.18
CA CYS A 48 -3.04 15.82 5.29
C CYS A 48 -2.64 17.26 5.01
N VAL A 49 -3.52 18.21 5.40
CA VAL A 49 -3.22 19.65 5.46
C VAL A 49 -3.55 20.12 6.86
N ARG A 50 -2.62 20.83 7.50
CA ARG A 50 -2.79 21.37 8.85
C ARG A 50 -4.03 22.26 8.89
N PRO A 51 -4.90 22.18 9.92
CA PRO A 51 -6.21 22.84 9.93
C PRO A 51 -6.16 24.35 9.67
N ASP A 52 -5.16 25.05 10.23
CA ASP A 52 -4.96 26.50 10.06
C ASP A 52 -4.46 26.91 8.65
N HIS A 53 -4.15 25.92 7.79
CA HIS A 53 -3.74 26.10 6.38
C HIS A 53 -4.75 25.51 5.39
N GLN A 54 -5.91 25.03 5.87
CA GLN A 54 -6.98 24.55 5.00
C GLN A 54 -7.74 25.73 4.35
N GLY A 55 -8.53 25.43 3.30
CA GLY A 55 -9.31 26.46 2.58
C GLY A 55 -8.50 27.26 1.55
N GLY A 56 -7.15 27.32 1.64
CA GLY A 56 -6.27 28.04 0.71
C GLY A 56 -5.85 27.27 -0.54
N GLY A 57 -6.47 26.13 -0.87
CA GLY A 57 -6.15 25.34 -2.06
C GLY A 57 -4.91 24.46 -1.92
N GLY A 58 -4.29 24.36 -0.72
CA GLY A 58 -3.09 23.56 -0.47
C GLY A 58 -3.28 22.08 -0.79
N GLY A 59 -4.37 21.48 -0.33
CA GLY A 59 -4.71 20.08 -0.64
C GLY A 59 -4.84 19.83 -2.15
N LYS A 60 -5.47 20.75 -2.88
CA LYS A 60 -5.58 20.64 -4.35
C LYS A 60 -4.21 20.61 -5.02
N ARG A 61 -3.30 21.51 -4.62
CA ARG A 61 -1.94 21.56 -5.17
C ARG A 61 -1.16 20.27 -4.85
N MET A 62 -1.31 19.72 -3.65
CA MET A 62 -0.68 18.46 -3.25
C MET A 62 -1.15 17.29 -4.11
N VAL A 63 -2.46 17.17 -4.37
CA VAL A 63 -3.01 16.13 -5.24
C VAL A 63 -2.55 16.32 -6.69
N GLN A 64 -2.56 17.54 -7.20
CA GLN A 64 -2.10 17.82 -8.58
C GLN A 64 -0.61 17.50 -8.76
N ALA A 65 0.24 17.82 -7.79
CA ALA A 65 1.66 17.45 -7.80
C ALA A 65 1.83 15.91 -7.80
N ALA A 66 1.07 15.21 -6.95
CA ALA A 66 1.06 13.75 -6.89
C ALA A 66 0.65 13.12 -8.23
N MET A 67 -0.44 13.60 -8.84
CA MET A 67 -0.89 13.13 -10.16
C MET A 67 0.15 13.38 -11.26
N ALA A 68 0.83 14.53 -11.24
CA ALA A 68 1.88 14.85 -12.20
C ALA A 68 3.08 13.90 -12.04
N TRP A 69 3.51 13.67 -10.80
CA TRP A 69 4.60 12.74 -10.51
C TRP A 69 4.26 11.31 -10.93
N LEU A 70 3.08 10.79 -10.58
CA LEU A 70 2.65 9.44 -10.97
C LEU A 70 2.66 9.26 -12.49
N ARG A 71 2.18 10.26 -13.25
CA ARG A 71 2.25 10.22 -14.72
C ARG A 71 3.69 10.15 -15.23
N GLN A 72 4.62 10.87 -14.60
CA GLN A 72 6.05 10.81 -14.95
C GLN A 72 6.66 9.43 -14.65
N GLN A 73 6.12 8.70 -13.67
CA GLN A 73 6.51 7.31 -13.39
C GLN A 73 5.88 6.28 -14.34
N GLY A 74 5.12 6.70 -15.35
CA GLY A 74 4.46 5.80 -16.30
C GLY A 74 3.17 5.17 -15.78
N VAL A 75 2.62 5.69 -14.68
CA VAL A 75 1.35 5.23 -14.12
C VAL A 75 0.20 5.56 -15.06
N THR A 76 -0.63 4.57 -15.34
CA THR A 76 -1.79 4.68 -16.24
C THR A 76 -3.12 4.81 -15.49
N VAL A 77 -3.20 4.27 -14.28
CA VAL A 77 -4.35 4.38 -13.38
C VAL A 77 -3.94 5.03 -12.08
N ILE A 78 -4.61 6.12 -11.71
CA ILE A 78 -4.35 6.85 -10.46
C ILE A 78 -5.58 6.75 -9.58
N GLY A 79 -5.40 6.21 -8.37
CA GLY A 79 -6.45 5.99 -7.38
C GLY A 79 -6.13 6.55 -6.01
N LEU A 80 -7.15 6.54 -5.19
CA LEU A 80 -7.08 6.80 -3.74
C LEU A 80 -8.27 6.14 -3.06
N GLU A 81 -8.17 5.96 -1.75
CA GLU A 81 -9.29 5.55 -0.92
C GLU A 81 -9.70 6.68 0.02
N THR A 82 -11.00 6.87 0.18
CA THR A 82 -11.55 7.84 1.12
C THR A 82 -12.81 7.31 1.79
N MET A 83 -13.15 7.87 2.94
CA MET A 83 -14.34 7.47 3.68
C MET A 83 -15.60 7.90 2.93
N PRO A 84 -16.53 6.99 2.57
CA PRO A 84 -17.73 7.32 1.81
C PRO A 84 -18.69 8.25 2.57
N ARG A 85 -18.65 8.25 3.90
CA ARG A 85 -19.45 9.15 4.76
C ARG A 85 -18.95 10.61 4.76
N THR A 86 -17.76 10.86 4.25
CA THR A 86 -17.15 12.20 4.21
C THR A 86 -17.41 12.82 2.84
N MET A 87 -18.59 13.42 2.67
CA MET A 87 -19.05 13.97 1.39
C MET A 87 -18.14 15.09 0.88
N GLU A 88 -17.52 15.85 1.78
CA GLU A 88 -16.54 16.88 1.45
C GLU A 88 -15.33 16.29 0.73
N ASN A 89 -14.84 15.12 1.16
CA ASN A 89 -13.73 14.43 0.49
C ASN A 89 -14.16 13.95 -0.89
N ILE A 90 -15.35 13.35 -1.02
CA ILE A 90 -15.86 12.91 -2.31
C ILE A 90 -15.96 14.10 -3.27
N GLY A 91 -16.57 15.20 -2.86
CA GLY A 91 -16.67 16.43 -3.64
C GLY A 91 -15.30 17.01 -4.00
N PHE A 92 -14.36 17.01 -3.05
CA PHE A 92 -13.00 17.46 -3.27
C PHE A 92 -12.29 16.66 -4.39
N TYR A 93 -12.25 15.33 -4.28
CA TYR A 93 -11.59 14.51 -5.29
C TYR A 93 -12.32 14.49 -6.63
N SER A 94 -13.66 14.52 -6.64
CA SER A 94 -14.43 14.64 -7.88
C SER A 94 -14.14 15.95 -8.61
N SER A 95 -13.91 17.06 -7.89
CA SER A 95 -13.52 18.34 -8.48
C SER A 95 -12.13 18.32 -9.16
N LEU A 96 -11.33 17.29 -8.88
CA LEU A 96 -10.02 17.04 -9.45
C LEU A 96 -10.04 15.98 -10.58
N GLY A 97 -11.23 15.50 -10.92
CA GLY A 97 -11.44 14.54 -12.01
C GLY A 97 -11.42 13.06 -11.57
N PHE A 98 -11.39 12.78 -10.26
CA PHE A 98 -11.56 11.41 -9.78
C PHE A 98 -13.03 11.00 -9.89
N VAL A 99 -13.25 9.78 -10.34
CA VAL A 99 -14.57 9.17 -10.45
C VAL A 99 -14.73 8.14 -9.34
N PRO A 100 -15.83 8.12 -8.58
CA PRO A 100 -16.10 7.09 -7.60
C PRO A 100 -16.04 5.70 -8.23
N GLY A 101 -15.25 4.81 -7.63
CA GLY A 101 -15.07 3.42 -8.05
C GLY A 101 -15.84 2.46 -7.15
N HIS A 102 -15.24 1.30 -6.91
CA HIS A 102 -15.81 0.27 -6.05
C HIS A 102 -15.76 0.67 -4.57
N LEU A 103 -16.74 0.20 -3.80
CA LEU A 103 -16.72 0.31 -2.35
C LEU A 103 -15.74 -0.73 -1.78
N THR A 104 -14.77 -0.26 -1.00
CA THR A 104 -13.86 -1.13 -0.24
C THR A 104 -14.48 -1.48 1.10
N VAL A 105 -14.48 -2.77 1.44
CA VAL A 105 -14.99 -3.28 2.72
C VAL A 105 -13.86 -3.93 3.50
N THR A 106 -13.67 -3.52 4.75
CA THR A 106 -12.77 -4.21 5.67
C THR A 106 -13.51 -5.38 6.32
N LEU A 107 -12.94 -6.58 6.16
CA LEU A 107 -13.47 -7.79 6.78
C LEU A 107 -12.52 -8.25 7.89
N THR A 108 -13.09 -8.74 8.99
CA THR A 108 -12.35 -9.33 10.10
C THR A 108 -12.83 -10.77 10.28
N LEU A 109 -11.89 -11.68 10.48
CA LEU A 109 -12.14 -13.10 10.70
C LEU A 109 -11.32 -13.57 11.90
N ASP A 110 -11.90 -14.40 12.75
CA ASP A 110 -11.17 -15.06 13.83
C ASP A 110 -10.15 -16.05 13.25
N ALA A 111 -8.93 -16.03 13.80
CA ALA A 111 -7.90 -16.96 13.38
C ALA A 111 -8.24 -18.39 13.82
N VAL A 112 -8.21 -19.31 12.86
CA VAL A 112 -8.36 -20.74 13.13
C VAL A 112 -7.00 -21.41 12.96
N PRO A 113 -6.48 -22.10 14.00
CA PRO A 113 -5.23 -22.84 13.88
C PRO A 113 -5.28 -23.84 12.74
N THR A 114 -4.26 -23.84 11.90
CA THR A 114 -4.11 -24.81 10.82
C THR A 114 -2.68 -25.32 10.77
N ALA A 115 -2.51 -26.61 10.40
CA ALA A 115 -1.22 -27.23 10.18
C ALA A 115 -0.82 -27.21 8.68
N ALA A 116 -1.49 -26.47 7.84
CA ALA A 116 -1.16 -26.38 6.43
C ALA A 116 0.29 -25.88 6.24
N PRO A 117 1.12 -26.59 5.49
CA PRO A 117 2.48 -26.13 5.20
C PRO A 117 2.43 -24.89 4.32
N VAL A 118 3.13 -23.85 4.76
CA VAL A 118 3.25 -22.59 4.01
C VAL A 118 4.71 -22.21 3.89
N VAL A 119 5.07 -21.62 2.77
CA VAL A 119 6.39 -21.03 2.56
C VAL A 119 6.33 -19.58 3.07
N ARG A 120 7.29 -19.20 3.93
CA ARG A 120 7.42 -17.85 4.45
C ARG A 120 8.63 -17.17 3.84
N TYR A 121 8.43 -16.05 3.17
CA TYR A 121 9.48 -15.31 2.49
C TYR A 121 10.64 -14.94 3.43
N SER A 122 10.34 -14.53 4.66
CA SER A 122 11.35 -14.17 5.67
C SER A 122 12.29 -15.32 6.05
N GLN A 123 11.90 -16.58 5.81
CA GLN A 123 12.66 -17.78 6.16
C GLN A 123 13.47 -18.35 4.99
N LEU A 124 13.35 -17.77 3.81
CA LEU A 124 14.06 -18.23 2.61
C LEU A 124 15.53 -17.81 2.59
N SER A 125 16.35 -18.59 1.91
CA SER A 125 17.71 -18.18 1.55
C SER A 125 17.70 -16.94 0.63
N LEU A 126 18.81 -16.24 0.52
CA LEU A 126 18.89 -15.07 -0.39
C LEU A 126 18.62 -15.44 -1.85
N THR A 127 19.08 -16.61 -2.30
CA THR A 127 18.83 -17.10 -3.66
C THR A 127 17.34 -17.39 -3.86
N ASP A 128 16.71 -18.08 -2.91
CA ASP A 128 15.28 -18.41 -2.99
C ASP A 128 14.41 -17.16 -2.89
N ARG A 129 14.81 -16.15 -2.13
CA ARG A 129 14.10 -14.85 -2.06
C ARG A 129 14.04 -14.18 -3.43
N ALA A 130 15.17 -14.10 -4.15
CA ALA A 130 15.21 -13.51 -5.49
C ALA A 130 14.30 -14.27 -6.47
N ALA A 131 14.36 -15.62 -6.45
CA ALA A 131 13.50 -16.46 -7.27
C ALA A 131 12.01 -16.29 -6.91
N THR A 132 11.69 -16.19 -5.61
CA THR A 132 10.32 -15.98 -5.13
C THR A 132 9.78 -14.61 -5.56
N LEU A 133 10.57 -13.55 -5.48
CA LEU A 133 10.14 -12.21 -5.93
C LEU A 133 9.78 -12.23 -7.42
N GLU A 134 10.63 -12.83 -8.26
CA GLU A 134 10.38 -12.92 -9.70
C GLU A 134 9.14 -13.78 -10.01
N ALA A 135 8.95 -14.88 -9.29
CA ALA A 135 7.77 -15.71 -9.44
C ALA A 135 6.49 -14.97 -8.97
N CYS A 136 6.54 -14.22 -7.86
CA CYS A 136 5.44 -13.37 -7.41
C CYS A 136 5.11 -12.26 -8.42
N ARG A 137 6.14 -11.63 -9.01
CA ARG A 137 5.96 -10.63 -10.07
C ARG A 137 5.24 -11.23 -11.27
N THR A 138 5.71 -12.37 -11.74
CA THR A 138 5.11 -13.09 -12.88
C THR A 138 3.65 -13.44 -12.61
N LEU A 139 3.36 -14.03 -11.45
CA LEU A 139 2.00 -14.36 -11.05
C LEU A 139 1.10 -13.11 -10.94
N THR A 140 1.60 -12.06 -10.34
CA THR A 140 0.85 -10.79 -10.24
C THR A 140 0.51 -10.25 -11.63
N GLY A 141 1.48 -10.22 -12.55
CA GLY A 141 1.25 -9.76 -13.92
C GLY A 141 0.26 -10.61 -14.72
N GLN A 142 0.16 -11.92 -14.42
CA GLN A 142 -0.84 -12.81 -15.04
C GLN A 142 -2.25 -12.57 -14.50
N VAL A 143 -2.40 -12.37 -13.19
CA VAL A 143 -3.69 -12.21 -12.52
C VAL A 143 -4.19 -10.77 -12.59
N MET A 144 -3.28 -9.81 -12.45
CA MET A 144 -3.56 -8.37 -12.38
C MET A 144 -2.57 -7.62 -13.29
N PRO A 145 -2.80 -7.60 -14.61
CA PRO A 145 -1.90 -6.93 -15.54
C PRO A 145 -1.65 -5.47 -15.15
N GLY A 146 -0.39 -5.07 -15.12
CA GLY A 146 0.03 -3.73 -14.71
C GLY A 146 0.44 -3.59 -13.25
N TYR A 147 0.15 -4.57 -12.39
CA TYR A 147 0.58 -4.54 -10.98
C TYR A 147 1.92 -5.24 -10.76
N ASP A 148 2.70 -4.73 -9.79
CA ASP A 148 3.92 -5.35 -9.27
C ASP A 148 4.05 -5.04 -7.76
N PHE A 149 3.92 -6.05 -6.92
CA PHE A 149 3.98 -5.91 -5.45
C PHE A 149 5.34 -6.30 -4.86
N THR A 150 6.36 -6.50 -5.68
CA THR A 150 7.68 -6.98 -5.20
C THR A 150 8.35 -5.98 -4.26
N ARG A 151 8.20 -4.68 -4.52
CA ARG A 151 8.73 -3.64 -3.64
C ARG A 151 8.08 -3.69 -2.25
N GLU A 152 6.77 -3.86 -2.16
CA GLU A 152 6.04 -3.96 -0.89
C GLU A 152 6.44 -5.23 -0.11
N ILE A 153 6.72 -6.34 -0.81
CA ILE A 153 7.28 -7.57 -0.21
C ILE A 153 8.64 -7.27 0.42
N GLU A 154 9.56 -6.65 -0.31
CA GLU A 154 10.90 -6.31 0.17
C GLU A 154 10.88 -5.32 1.35
N ILE A 155 10.04 -4.28 1.30
CA ILE A 155 9.91 -3.31 2.39
C ILE A 155 9.35 -4.00 3.64
N THR A 156 8.34 -4.85 3.49
CA THR A 156 7.74 -5.59 4.61
C THR A 156 8.76 -6.49 5.31
N ASP A 157 9.57 -7.23 4.56
CA ASP A 157 10.63 -8.09 5.12
C ASP A 157 11.73 -7.25 5.78
N ARG A 158 12.25 -6.24 5.07
CA ARG A 158 13.33 -5.37 5.56
C ARG A 158 12.97 -4.64 6.85
N LEU A 159 11.75 -4.14 6.95
CA LEU A 159 11.25 -3.44 8.13
C LEU A 159 10.64 -4.37 9.19
N ARG A 160 10.59 -5.70 8.94
CA ARG A 160 10.02 -6.71 9.83
C ARG A 160 8.58 -6.38 10.27
N LEU A 161 7.77 -5.93 9.33
CA LEU A 161 6.39 -5.55 9.60
C LEU A 161 5.43 -6.73 9.65
N GLY A 162 5.82 -7.82 9.02
CA GLY A 162 5.08 -9.05 8.87
C GLY A 162 5.82 -10.03 7.98
N ASP A 163 5.12 -10.63 7.02
CA ASP A 163 5.71 -11.63 6.12
C ASP A 163 4.96 -11.68 4.79
N THR A 164 5.53 -12.39 3.82
CA THR A 164 4.81 -12.84 2.65
C THR A 164 4.65 -14.36 2.72
N ILE A 165 3.41 -14.81 2.75
CA ILE A 165 3.04 -16.22 2.78
C ILE A 165 2.81 -16.67 1.35
N VAL A 166 3.57 -17.67 0.90
CA VAL A 166 3.50 -18.20 -0.47
C VAL A 166 2.80 -19.57 -0.45
N LEU A 167 1.82 -19.73 -1.30
CA LEU A 167 1.12 -20.98 -1.54
C LEU A 167 1.77 -21.70 -2.74
N GLY A 168 2.21 -22.93 -2.55
CA GLY A 168 2.98 -23.68 -3.55
C GLY A 168 4.47 -23.64 -3.25
N THR A 169 5.31 -23.53 -4.27
CA THR A 169 6.77 -23.48 -4.13
C THR A 169 7.33 -22.09 -4.36
N CYS A 170 8.58 -21.85 -3.96
CA CYS A 170 9.27 -20.57 -4.14
C CYS A 170 9.31 -20.09 -5.60
N THR A 171 9.45 -21.04 -6.54
CA THR A 171 9.62 -20.76 -7.98
C THR A 171 8.34 -20.93 -8.79
N ALA A 172 7.30 -21.55 -8.20
CA ALA A 172 6.00 -21.77 -8.84
C ALA A 172 4.87 -21.54 -7.82
N PRO A 173 4.66 -20.30 -7.38
CA PRO A 173 3.58 -19.95 -6.46
C PRO A 173 2.23 -20.10 -7.17
N ARG A 174 1.27 -20.73 -6.50
CA ARG A 174 -0.15 -20.71 -6.89
C ARG A 174 -0.88 -19.48 -6.35
N GLY A 175 -0.26 -18.79 -5.39
CA GLY A 175 -0.75 -17.57 -4.79
C GLY A 175 0.21 -17.06 -3.72
N PHE A 176 0.01 -15.83 -3.28
CA PHE A 176 0.69 -15.29 -2.11
C PHE A 176 -0.17 -14.26 -1.38
N ALA A 177 0.11 -14.09 -0.10
CA ALA A 177 -0.48 -13.05 0.73
C ALA A 177 0.62 -12.23 1.40
N LEU A 178 0.65 -10.93 1.17
CA LEU A 178 1.48 -9.97 1.91
C LEU A 178 0.73 -9.56 3.17
N VAL A 179 1.31 -9.83 4.32
CA VAL A 179 0.65 -9.62 5.61
C VAL A 179 1.48 -8.76 6.56
N HIS A 180 0.83 -7.91 7.34
CA HIS A 180 1.45 -7.17 8.44
C HIS A 180 0.92 -7.68 9.79
N SER A 181 1.84 -7.91 10.73
CA SER A 181 1.55 -8.30 12.12
C SER A 181 1.90 -7.20 13.13
N VAL A 182 2.53 -6.11 12.70
CA VAL A 182 2.75 -4.94 13.57
C VAL A 182 1.43 -4.18 13.78
N PRO A 183 1.18 -3.61 14.97
CA PRO A 183 -0.02 -2.84 15.23
C PRO A 183 -0.19 -1.68 14.25
N LEU A 184 -1.40 -1.48 13.73
CA LEU A 184 -1.73 -0.30 12.92
C LEU A 184 -1.68 0.97 13.77
N ILE A 185 -2.16 0.86 15.00
CA ILE A 185 -2.31 1.97 15.94
C ILE A 185 -1.34 1.79 17.09
N GLU A 186 -0.67 2.87 17.49
CA GLU A 186 0.24 2.87 18.63
C GLU A 186 -0.46 2.42 19.91
N GLY A 187 0.21 1.54 20.67
CA GLY A 187 -0.29 0.99 21.93
C GLY A 187 -1.32 -0.14 21.79
N ARG A 188 -1.65 -0.60 20.57
CA ARG A 188 -2.48 -1.78 20.37
C ARG A 188 -1.66 -3.07 20.35
N SER A 189 -2.37 -4.20 20.56
CA SER A 189 -1.82 -5.55 20.53
C SER A 189 -1.36 -5.95 19.11
N ARG A 190 -0.43 -6.94 19.05
CA ARG A 190 0.01 -7.60 17.81
C ARG A 190 -0.86 -8.82 17.43
N GLU A 191 -2.03 -8.95 18.02
CA GLU A 191 -2.92 -10.09 17.77
C GLU A 191 -3.69 -10.00 16.44
N GLU A 192 -3.62 -8.85 15.76
CA GLU A 192 -4.26 -8.67 14.45
C GLU A 192 -3.25 -8.91 13.33
N LEU A 193 -3.58 -9.83 12.41
CA LEU A 193 -2.89 -9.99 11.15
C LEU A 193 -3.69 -9.25 10.06
N ARG A 194 -3.04 -8.33 9.36
CA ARG A 194 -3.66 -7.59 8.25
C ARG A 194 -3.14 -8.12 6.93
N VAL A 195 -4.03 -8.59 6.08
CA VAL A 195 -3.72 -8.95 4.70
C VAL A 195 -3.76 -7.67 3.87
N LEU A 196 -2.61 -7.25 3.34
CA LEU A 196 -2.48 -6.05 2.51
C LEU A 196 -2.66 -6.35 1.03
N LYS A 197 -2.10 -7.47 0.58
CA LYS A 197 -2.20 -7.94 -0.79
C LYS A 197 -2.50 -9.44 -0.77
N LEU A 198 -3.41 -9.85 -1.65
CA LEU A 198 -3.71 -11.25 -1.88
C LEU A 198 -3.77 -11.49 -3.38
N VAL A 199 -2.91 -12.35 -3.89
CA VAL A 199 -2.87 -12.74 -5.29
C VAL A 199 -3.04 -14.26 -5.37
N LEU A 200 -4.04 -14.70 -6.10
CA LEU A 200 -4.32 -16.12 -6.32
C LEU A 200 -4.34 -16.37 -7.82
N GLY A 201 -3.54 -17.33 -8.28
CA GLY A 201 -3.57 -17.82 -9.65
C GLY A 201 -4.89 -18.53 -9.96
N ALA A 202 -5.19 -18.69 -11.25
CA ALA A 202 -6.30 -19.52 -11.65
C ALA A 202 -6.08 -20.96 -11.12
N GLN A 203 -7.13 -21.54 -10.55
CA GLN A 203 -7.09 -22.97 -10.25
C GLN A 203 -7.37 -23.71 -11.56
N ASP A 204 -6.51 -24.65 -11.93
CA ASP A 204 -6.86 -25.65 -12.93
C ASP A 204 -7.97 -26.51 -12.31
N ASP A 205 -9.16 -26.52 -12.93
CA ASP A 205 -10.31 -27.36 -12.56
C ASP A 205 -10.00 -28.86 -12.65
#